data_4154f684860be5e3b8cd2c49fbe2564a
#
_entry.id   4154f684860be5e3b8cd2c49fbe2564a
#
_cell.length_a   1.000
_cell.length_b   1.000
_cell.length_c   1.000
_cell.angle_alpha   90.00
_cell.angle_beta   90.00
_cell.angle_gamma   90.00
#
_symmetry.space_group_name_H-M   'P 1'
#
loop_
_entity.id
_entity.type
_entity.pdbx_description
1 polymer ?
#
loop_
_entity_poly.entity_id
_entity_poly.type
_entity_poly.pdbx_seq_one_letter_code
_entity_poly.pdbx_strand_id
1 'polypeptide(L)'
;MYKRQELTREQAIQQILDELSPNDIVVSTTGMASREVFEYRAQNNQGHQRDFLTVGGMGHASQIALGIALQKADRQVWCLDGDGAALMHLGNIAINGSLQPKNLKHIILNNGAHDSVGGQPTIGFQVDFLKIAQASGYQHTSQAKTTQEIKNKLAKIRELSGLSLLEIRIKKGARENLGRPTLTPVQNKERFMKFLSP
;
A
#
# COMPACT_ATOMS: atom_id res chain seq x y z
N MET A 1 -20.81 -1.81 17.98
CA MET A 1 -19.76 -2.76 18.37
C MET A 1 -19.06 -3.23 17.10
N TYR A 2 -17.83 -2.77 16.83
CA TYR A 2 -17.09 -3.20 15.63
C TYR A 2 -16.73 -4.67 15.79
N LYS A 3 -17.11 -5.52 14.82
CA LYS A 3 -16.66 -6.92 14.78
C LYS A 3 -15.14 -6.92 14.80
N ARG A 4 -14.54 -7.70 15.70
CA ARG A 4 -13.09 -7.87 15.80
C ARG A 4 -12.55 -8.32 14.44
N GLN A 5 -11.66 -7.55 13.84
CA GLN A 5 -11.01 -7.95 12.59
C GLN A 5 -10.07 -9.11 12.89
N GLU A 6 -10.16 -10.19 12.12
CA GLU A 6 -9.30 -11.37 12.28
C GLU A 6 -8.05 -11.31 11.40
N LEU A 7 -8.16 -10.65 10.24
CA LEU A 7 -7.11 -10.53 9.24
C LEU A 7 -5.96 -9.64 9.76
N THR A 8 -4.74 -10.17 9.73
CA THR A 8 -3.54 -9.40 10.06
C THR A 8 -3.08 -8.56 8.86
N ARG A 9 -2.29 -7.49 9.11
CA ARG A 9 -1.63 -6.73 8.04
C ARG A 9 -0.67 -7.61 7.24
N GLU A 10 0.10 -8.44 7.91
CA GLU A 10 1.04 -9.37 7.29
C GLU A 10 0.34 -10.32 6.32
N GLN A 11 -0.78 -10.94 6.73
CA GLN A 11 -1.60 -11.77 5.85
C GLN A 11 -2.15 -11.02 4.64
N ALA A 12 -2.59 -9.77 4.84
CA ALA A 12 -3.06 -8.93 3.74
C ALA A 12 -1.94 -8.61 2.75
N ILE A 13 -0.75 -8.24 3.24
CA ILE A 13 0.42 -7.95 2.42
C ILE A 13 0.88 -9.19 1.65
N GLN A 14 0.91 -10.36 2.28
CA GLN A 14 1.22 -11.63 1.60
C GLN A 14 0.29 -11.87 0.42
N GLN A 15 -1.02 -11.76 0.62
CA GLN A 15 -2.00 -11.92 -0.45
C GLN A 15 -1.80 -10.90 -1.59
N ILE A 16 -1.46 -9.65 -1.25
CA ILE A 16 -1.17 -8.64 -2.26
C ILE A 16 0.07 -9.03 -3.07
N LEU A 17 1.16 -9.36 -2.40
CA LEU A 17 2.45 -9.64 -3.04
C LEU A 17 2.42 -10.91 -3.90
N ASP A 18 1.60 -11.90 -3.54
CA ASP A 18 1.39 -13.14 -4.31
C ASP A 18 0.70 -12.89 -5.66
N GLU A 19 -0.14 -11.88 -5.72
CA GLU A 19 -0.87 -11.52 -6.94
C GLU A 19 -0.05 -10.62 -7.89
N LEU A 20 1.12 -10.10 -7.47
CA LEU A 20 1.92 -9.18 -8.29
C LEU A 20 2.78 -9.89 -9.33
N SER A 21 2.88 -9.30 -10.51
CA SER A 21 3.83 -9.74 -11.55
C SER A 21 5.26 -9.28 -11.25
N PRO A 22 6.28 -9.90 -11.87
CA PRO A 22 7.66 -9.48 -11.71
C PRO A 22 7.95 -8.02 -12.10
N ASN A 23 7.15 -7.45 -13.01
CA ASN A 23 7.31 -6.08 -13.49
C ASN A 23 6.55 -5.04 -12.66
N ASP A 24 5.68 -5.48 -11.75
CA ASP A 24 4.91 -4.57 -10.91
C ASP A 24 5.82 -3.86 -9.91
N ILE A 25 5.50 -2.61 -9.64
CA ILE A 25 6.25 -1.73 -8.73
C ILE A 25 5.46 -1.60 -7.43
N VAL A 26 6.14 -1.72 -6.30
CA VAL A 26 5.54 -1.50 -4.98
C VAL A 26 6.13 -0.26 -4.33
N VAL A 27 5.29 0.61 -3.83
CA VAL A 27 5.66 1.72 -2.94
C VAL A 27 4.94 1.50 -1.62
N SER A 28 5.69 1.26 -0.55
CA SER A 28 5.12 0.97 0.76
C SER A 28 5.33 2.12 1.73
N THR A 29 4.30 2.44 2.50
CA THR A 29 4.38 3.42 3.58
C THR A 29 5.38 3.02 4.64
N THR A 30 5.93 3.99 5.36
CA THR A 30 6.88 3.75 6.45
C THR A 30 6.26 2.93 7.59
N GLY A 31 7.10 2.27 8.36
CA GLY A 31 6.70 1.51 9.53
C GLY A 31 6.54 0.01 9.27
N MET A 32 5.49 -0.59 9.83
CA MET A 32 5.34 -2.05 9.82
C MET A 32 5.08 -2.61 8.42
N ALA A 33 4.33 -1.92 7.58
CA ALA A 33 4.05 -2.38 6.21
C ALA A 33 5.33 -2.58 5.40
N SER A 34 6.26 -1.62 5.42
CA SER A 34 7.55 -1.75 4.74
C SER A 34 8.40 -2.92 5.27
N ARG A 35 8.34 -3.19 6.58
CA ARG A 35 9.05 -4.32 7.19
C ARG A 35 8.46 -5.66 6.73
N GLU A 36 7.14 -5.77 6.71
CA GLU A 36 6.42 -6.98 6.30
C GLU A 36 6.64 -7.27 4.80
N VAL A 37 6.64 -6.24 3.95
CA VAL A 37 7.00 -6.38 2.52
C VAL A 37 8.44 -6.91 2.39
N PHE A 38 9.40 -6.28 3.08
CA PHE A 38 10.81 -6.67 3.02
C PHE A 38 11.00 -8.12 3.43
N GLU A 39 10.45 -8.51 4.57
CA GLU A 39 10.64 -9.85 5.13
C GLU A 39 9.98 -10.93 4.27
N TYR A 40 8.76 -10.66 3.77
CA TYR A 40 8.08 -11.57 2.85
C TYR A 40 8.90 -11.83 1.57
N ARG A 41 9.47 -10.78 0.96
CA ARG A 41 10.35 -10.91 -0.21
C ARG A 41 11.60 -11.73 0.12
N ALA A 42 12.22 -11.49 1.28
CA ALA A 42 13.40 -12.23 1.72
C ALA A 42 13.09 -13.73 1.92
N GLN A 43 11.98 -14.06 2.58
CA GLN A 43 11.56 -15.44 2.82
C GLN A 43 11.26 -16.21 1.53
N ASN A 44 10.78 -15.52 0.50
CA ASN A 44 10.43 -16.12 -0.80
C ASN A 44 11.52 -15.96 -1.87
N ASN A 45 12.72 -15.48 -1.52
CA ASN A 45 13.84 -15.27 -2.44
C ASN A 45 13.48 -14.40 -3.67
N GLN A 46 12.60 -13.42 -3.50
CA GLN A 46 12.06 -12.60 -4.61
C GLN A 46 12.89 -11.34 -4.91
N GLY A 47 13.89 -11.03 -4.09
CA GLY A 47 14.66 -9.78 -4.17
C GLY A 47 13.84 -8.55 -3.76
N HIS A 48 14.49 -7.38 -3.70
CA HIS A 48 13.89 -6.14 -3.20
C HIS A 48 13.95 -4.98 -4.21
N GLN A 49 14.38 -5.24 -5.44
CA GLN A 49 14.65 -4.19 -6.43
C GLN A 49 13.39 -3.45 -6.88
N ARG A 50 12.23 -4.10 -6.82
CA ARG A 50 10.94 -3.53 -7.28
C ARG A 50 10.13 -2.85 -6.17
N ASP A 51 10.66 -2.83 -4.95
CA ASP A 51 9.97 -2.28 -3.79
C ASP A 51 10.65 -0.99 -3.30
N PHE A 52 9.93 0.13 -3.31
CA PHE A 52 10.35 1.36 -2.65
C PHE A 52 9.75 1.40 -1.24
N LEU A 53 10.60 1.10 -0.26
CA LEU A 53 10.21 1.02 1.15
C LEU A 53 10.54 2.35 1.82
N THR A 54 9.52 3.16 2.11
CA THR A 54 9.75 4.48 2.71
C THR A 54 10.23 4.37 4.15
N VAL A 55 11.20 5.22 4.51
CA VAL A 55 11.71 5.38 5.87
C VAL A 55 11.50 6.82 6.28
N GLY A 56 10.64 7.06 7.27
CA GLY A 56 10.14 8.41 7.57
C GLY A 56 9.12 8.89 6.52
N GLY A 57 8.79 10.18 6.53
CA GLY A 57 7.88 10.77 5.55
C GLY A 57 6.49 10.09 5.50
N MET A 58 5.92 9.77 6.64
CA MET A 58 4.59 9.15 6.72
C MET A 58 3.55 9.96 5.95
N GLY A 59 2.73 9.28 5.14
CA GLY A 59 1.70 9.89 4.31
C GLY A 59 2.17 10.32 2.90
N HIS A 60 3.45 10.15 2.54
CA HIS A 60 3.97 10.54 1.22
C HIS A 60 4.02 9.38 0.21
N ALA A 61 3.78 8.14 0.64
CA ALA A 61 3.90 6.96 -0.22
C ALA A 61 3.03 7.08 -1.48
N SER A 62 1.79 7.55 -1.35
CA SER A 62 0.86 7.70 -2.48
C SER A 62 1.33 8.73 -3.51
N GLN A 63 2.04 9.79 -3.10
CA GLN A 63 2.60 10.78 -4.04
C GLN A 63 3.87 10.29 -4.73
N ILE A 64 4.69 9.50 -4.04
CA ILE A 64 5.83 8.80 -4.65
C ILE A 64 5.31 7.82 -5.70
N ALA A 65 4.29 7.02 -5.35
CA ALA A 65 3.65 6.09 -6.26
C ALA A 65 3.02 6.80 -7.49
N LEU A 66 2.37 7.93 -7.28
CA LEU A 66 1.82 8.77 -8.35
C LEU A 66 2.91 9.21 -9.33
N GLY A 67 4.01 9.79 -8.83
CA GLY A 67 5.13 10.23 -9.67
C GLY A 67 5.70 9.10 -10.52
N ILE A 68 5.85 7.89 -9.94
CA ILE A 68 6.31 6.70 -10.65
C ILE A 68 5.27 6.24 -11.69
N ALA A 69 3.98 6.22 -11.34
CA ALA A 69 2.92 5.78 -12.24
C ALA A 69 2.82 6.66 -13.49
N LEU A 70 3.01 7.98 -13.34
CA LEU A 70 3.03 8.92 -14.46
C LEU A 70 4.24 8.72 -15.38
N GLN A 71 5.40 8.31 -14.85
CA GLN A 71 6.63 8.12 -15.62
C GLN A 71 6.76 6.69 -16.19
N LYS A 72 6.07 5.71 -15.64
CA LYS A 72 6.11 4.30 -16.01
C LYS A 72 4.71 3.80 -16.35
N ALA A 73 4.09 4.40 -17.36
CA ALA A 73 2.70 4.14 -17.75
C ALA A 73 2.44 2.69 -18.22
N ASP A 74 3.47 1.98 -18.63
CA ASP A 74 3.48 0.58 -19.07
C ASP A 74 3.56 -0.43 -17.92
N ARG A 75 3.75 0.04 -16.67
CA ARG A 75 3.92 -0.81 -15.48
C ARG A 75 2.86 -0.52 -14.44
N GLN A 76 2.35 -1.55 -13.77
CA GLN A 76 1.45 -1.37 -12.64
C GLN A 76 2.22 -0.88 -11.41
N VAL A 77 1.70 0.14 -10.74
CA VAL A 77 2.25 0.69 -9.50
C VAL A 77 1.27 0.45 -8.36
N TRP A 78 1.73 -0.24 -7.34
CA TRP A 78 0.96 -0.61 -6.15
C TRP A 78 1.44 0.21 -4.96
N CYS A 79 0.60 1.11 -4.47
CA CYS A 79 0.86 1.88 -3.26
C CYS A 79 0.24 1.15 -2.07
N LEU A 80 1.06 0.70 -1.11
CA LEU A 80 0.61 0.15 0.16
C LEU A 80 0.69 1.25 1.21
N ASP A 81 -0.45 1.79 1.58
CA ASP A 81 -0.57 2.86 2.56
C ASP A 81 -1.26 2.37 3.85
N GLY A 82 -1.12 3.09 4.94
CA GLY A 82 -1.86 2.88 6.18
C GLY A 82 -2.95 3.93 6.34
N ASP A 83 -4.02 3.63 7.09
CA ASP A 83 -5.06 4.59 7.37
C ASP A 83 -4.53 5.85 8.06
N GLY A 84 -3.66 5.71 9.05
CA GLY A 84 -3.02 6.84 9.71
C GLY A 84 -2.14 7.67 8.79
N ALA A 85 -1.39 7.03 7.89
CA ALA A 85 -0.57 7.71 6.89
C ALA A 85 -1.43 8.45 5.86
N ALA A 86 -2.47 7.81 5.34
CA ALA A 86 -3.42 8.43 4.41
C ALA A 86 -4.14 9.63 5.05
N LEU A 87 -4.50 9.56 6.33
CA LEU A 87 -5.13 10.66 7.06
C LEU A 87 -4.21 11.86 7.26
N MET A 88 -2.90 11.63 7.49
CA MET A 88 -1.93 12.72 7.66
C MET A 88 -1.83 13.64 6.44
N HIS A 89 -2.00 13.07 5.25
CA HIS A 89 -1.94 13.81 3.98
C HIS A 89 -3.14 13.47 3.08
N LEU A 90 -4.35 13.59 3.62
CA LEU A 90 -5.58 13.19 2.95
C LEU A 90 -5.79 13.89 1.60
N GLY A 91 -5.28 15.13 1.45
CA GLY A 91 -5.28 15.87 0.20
C GLY A 91 -4.57 15.15 -0.97
N ASN A 92 -3.68 14.20 -0.68
CA ASN A 92 -3.02 13.38 -1.72
C ASN A 92 -4.03 12.56 -2.54
N ILE A 93 -5.15 12.14 -1.93
CA ILE A 93 -6.21 11.44 -2.64
C ILE A 93 -6.80 12.34 -3.73
N ALA A 94 -7.02 13.63 -3.43
CA ALA A 94 -7.53 14.59 -4.40
C ALA A 94 -6.54 14.84 -5.55
N ILE A 95 -5.23 14.92 -5.25
CA ILE A 95 -4.18 15.09 -6.26
C ILE A 95 -4.12 13.86 -7.17
N ASN A 96 -4.12 12.65 -6.60
CA ASN A 96 -4.16 11.41 -7.38
C ASN A 96 -5.38 11.36 -8.30
N GLY A 97 -6.55 11.72 -7.77
CA GLY A 97 -7.81 11.74 -8.50
C GLY A 97 -7.84 12.78 -9.63
N SER A 98 -7.19 13.93 -9.47
CA SER A 98 -7.10 14.96 -10.50
C SER A 98 -6.22 14.53 -11.68
N LEU A 99 -5.15 13.75 -11.42
CA LEU A 99 -4.20 13.29 -12.44
C LEU A 99 -4.57 11.94 -13.06
N GLN A 100 -5.43 11.18 -12.43
CA GLN A 100 -6.03 9.91 -12.91
C GLN A 100 -5.05 8.94 -13.59
N PRO A 101 -3.92 8.56 -12.96
CA PRO A 101 -2.99 7.59 -13.55
C PRO A 101 -3.70 6.24 -13.74
N LYS A 102 -3.64 5.68 -14.94
CA LYS A 102 -4.38 4.46 -15.31
C LYS A 102 -3.84 3.19 -14.65
N ASN A 103 -2.61 3.23 -14.19
CA ASN A 103 -1.80 2.12 -13.69
C ASN A 103 -1.53 2.18 -12.18
N LEU A 104 -2.10 3.14 -11.43
CA LEU A 104 -1.93 3.25 -9.98
C LEU A 104 -3.04 2.49 -9.23
N LYS A 105 -2.62 1.57 -8.36
CA LYS A 105 -3.46 0.80 -7.45
C LYS A 105 -3.13 1.21 -6.01
N HIS A 106 -3.98 2.03 -5.41
CA HIS A 106 -3.81 2.54 -4.04
C HIS A 106 -4.51 1.61 -3.05
N ILE A 107 -3.77 0.98 -2.16
CA ILE A 107 -4.28 0.08 -1.12
C ILE A 107 -4.11 0.75 0.23
N ILE A 108 -5.20 0.90 0.98
CA ILE A 108 -5.19 1.39 2.37
C ILE A 108 -5.38 0.21 3.31
N LEU A 109 -4.33 -0.12 4.06
CA LEU A 109 -4.33 -1.12 5.13
C LEU A 109 -4.85 -0.46 6.41
N ASN A 110 -6.16 -0.56 6.64
CA ASN A 110 -6.85 0.14 7.72
C ASN A 110 -7.00 -0.74 8.96
N ASN A 111 -6.21 -0.44 10.00
CA ASN A 111 -6.28 -1.08 11.32
C ASN A 111 -6.82 -0.15 12.42
N GLY A 112 -7.15 1.09 12.10
CA GLY A 112 -7.62 2.11 13.04
C GLY A 112 -6.55 2.56 14.04
N ALA A 113 -5.25 2.38 13.73
CA ALA A 113 -4.16 2.70 14.66
C ALA A 113 -2.82 3.04 13.99
N HIS A 114 -2.01 3.83 14.68
CA HIS A 114 -0.61 4.12 14.35
C HIS A 114 0.33 3.08 14.98
N ASP A 115 0.34 1.83 14.49
CA ASP A 115 1.10 0.72 15.08
C ASP A 115 2.61 0.99 15.20
N SER A 116 3.19 1.76 14.28
CA SER A 116 4.64 2.00 14.23
C SER A 116 5.15 2.98 15.29
N VAL A 117 4.25 3.72 15.94
CA VAL A 117 4.58 4.78 16.90
C VAL A 117 3.80 4.68 18.22
N GLY A 118 3.49 3.45 18.64
CA GLY A 118 2.85 3.19 19.94
C GLY A 118 1.38 2.76 19.87
N GLY A 119 0.82 2.62 18.67
CA GLY A 119 -0.51 2.06 18.47
C GLY A 119 -1.65 2.98 18.91
N GLN A 120 -1.45 4.31 18.88
CA GLN A 120 -2.50 5.28 19.14
C GLN A 120 -3.64 5.09 18.13
N PRO A 121 -4.91 5.27 18.56
CA PRO A 121 -6.04 5.13 17.66
C PRO A 121 -6.04 6.21 16.58
N THR A 122 -6.49 5.85 15.39
CA THR A 122 -6.85 6.78 14.32
C THR A 122 -8.36 6.88 14.20
N ILE A 123 -8.84 7.80 13.37
CA ILE A 123 -10.24 7.84 12.93
C ILE A 123 -10.50 6.98 11.69
N GLY A 124 -9.55 6.11 11.30
CA GLY A 124 -9.60 5.34 10.06
C GLY A 124 -10.86 4.49 9.88
N PHE A 125 -11.46 4.00 10.97
CA PHE A 125 -12.74 3.29 10.90
C PHE A 125 -13.98 4.19 10.84
N GLN A 126 -13.83 5.49 11.10
CA GLN A 126 -14.91 6.48 11.06
C GLN A 126 -14.94 7.22 9.72
N VAL A 127 -13.81 7.25 9.01
CA VAL A 127 -13.67 7.89 7.69
C VAL A 127 -14.08 6.92 6.59
N ASP A 128 -14.88 7.40 5.65
CA ASP A 128 -15.23 6.66 4.43
C ASP A 128 -14.23 6.97 3.32
N PHE A 129 -13.10 6.27 3.31
CA PHE A 129 -12.06 6.44 2.29
C PHE A 129 -12.57 6.18 0.88
N LEU A 130 -13.57 5.29 0.71
CA LEU A 130 -14.11 4.97 -0.60
C LEU A 130 -14.87 6.15 -1.18
N LYS A 131 -15.73 6.79 -0.37
CA LYS A 131 -16.47 7.99 -0.80
C LYS A 131 -15.54 9.18 -1.07
N ILE A 132 -14.53 9.38 -0.23
CA ILE A 132 -13.51 10.44 -0.43
C ILE A 132 -12.79 10.20 -1.77
N ALA A 133 -12.35 8.98 -2.03
CA ALA A 133 -11.69 8.64 -3.28
C ALA A 133 -12.60 8.83 -4.49
N GLN A 134 -13.85 8.38 -4.42
CA GLN A 134 -14.86 8.58 -5.49
C GLN A 134 -15.08 10.06 -5.78
N ALA A 135 -15.32 10.86 -4.74
CA ALA A 135 -15.49 12.31 -4.86
C ALA A 135 -14.24 13.02 -5.42
N SER A 136 -13.07 12.43 -5.22
CA SER A 136 -11.79 12.93 -5.73
C SER A 136 -11.46 12.47 -7.16
N GLY A 137 -12.25 11.57 -7.78
CA GLY A 137 -12.04 11.13 -9.15
C GLY A 137 -11.42 9.73 -9.30
N TYR A 138 -11.33 8.93 -8.24
CA TYR A 138 -10.98 7.52 -8.37
C TYR A 138 -12.08 6.76 -9.09
N GLN A 139 -11.71 6.01 -10.12
CA GLN A 139 -12.65 5.30 -10.99
C GLN A 139 -13.14 3.99 -10.38
N HIS A 140 -12.32 3.36 -9.58
CA HIS A 140 -12.62 2.08 -8.96
C HIS A 140 -12.33 2.12 -7.47
N THR A 141 -13.35 1.87 -6.65
CA THR A 141 -13.19 1.78 -5.20
C THR A 141 -13.82 0.50 -4.68
N SER A 142 -13.16 -0.14 -3.72
CA SER A 142 -13.69 -1.35 -3.08
C SER A 142 -13.11 -1.56 -1.69
N GLN A 143 -13.75 -2.44 -0.92
CA GLN A 143 -13.31 -2.82 0.42
C GLN A 143 -13.20 -4.33 0.54
N ALA A 144 -12.23 -4.82 1.32
CA ALA A 144 -12.07 -6.21 1.70
C ALA A 144 -11.81 -6.36 3.21
N LYS A 145 -12.26 -7.49 3.78
CA LYS A 145 -12.14 -7.83 5.21
C LYS A 145 -11.63 -9.25 5.45
N THR A 146 -11.55 -10.05 4.41
CA THR A 146 -11.09 -11.44 4.44
C THR A 146 -10.08 -11.71 3.35
N THR A 147 -9.27 -12.75 3.51
CA THR A 147 -8.29 -13.17 2.49
C THR A 147 -8.95 -13.48 1.15
N GLN A 148 -10.12 -14.13 1.16
CA GLN A 148 -10.84 -14.44 -0.07
C GLN A 148 -11.34 -13.18 -0.79
N GLU A 149 -11.85 -12.19 -0.03
CA GLU A 149 -12.26 -10.91 -0.61
C GLU A 149 -11.06 -10.16 -1.20
N ILE A 150 -9.90 -10.16 -0.51
CA ILE A 150 -8.67 -9.56 -1.03
C ILE A 150 -8.33 -10.17 -2.38
N LYS A 151 -8.21 -11.50 -2.46
CA LYS A 151 -7.88 -12.21 -3.69
C LYS A 151 -8.82 -11.83 -4.83
N ASN A 152 -10.13 -11.88 -4.60
CA ASN A 152 -11.14 -11.55 -5.61
C ASN A 152 -11.05 -10.09 -6.07
N LYS A 153 -10.79 -9.15 -5.12
CA LYS A 153 -10.68 -7.72 -5.45
C LYS A 153 -9.37 -7.39 -6.17
N LEU A 154 -8.25 -8.00 -5.77
CA LEU A 154 -6.96 -7.81 -6.44
C LEU A 154 -7.02 -8.30 -7.89
N ALA A 155 -7.54 -9.51 -8.13
CA ALA A 155 -7.73 -10.03 -9.48
C ALA A 155 -8.54 -9.05 -10.34
N LYS A 156 -9.64 -8.52 -9.80
CA LYS A 156 -10.48 -7.56 -10.52
C LYS A 156 -9.75 -6.24 -10.81
N ILE A 157 -9.15 -5.58 -9.79
CA ILE A 157 -8.52 -4.26 -9.99
C ILE A 157 -7.25 -4.32 -10.83
N ARG A 158 -6.61 -5.48 -10.93
CA ARG A 158 -5.45 -5.71 -11.79
C ARG A 158 -5.82 -5.58 -13.27
N GLU A 159 -6.96 -6.09 -13.67
CA GLU A 159 -7.44 -6.06 -15.05
C GLU A 159 -8.05 -4.69 -15.44
N LEU A 160 -8.49 -3.93 -14.43
CA LEU A 160 -9.11 -2.63 -14.67
C LEU A 160 -8.07 -1.56 -15.02
N SER A 161 -8.27 -0.89 -16.14
CA SER A 161 -7.59 0.38 -16.41
C SER A 161 -8.20 1.47 -15.55
N GLY A 162 -7.37 2.30 -14.95
CA GLY A 162 -7.81 3.43 -14.15
C GLY A 162 -7.34 3.41 -12.71
N LEU A 163 -7.39 4.59 -12.12
CA LEU A 163 -7.01 4.81 -10.74
C LEU A 163 -7.96 4.07 -9.79
N SER A 164 -7.38 3.19 -8.98
CA SER A 164 -8.15 2.30 -8.11
C SER A 164 -7.79 2.50 -6.65
N LEU A 165 -8.77 2.41 -5.73
CA LEU A 165 -8.54 2.34 -4.29
C LEU A 165 -9.18 1.07 -3.71
N LEU A 166 -8.39 0.30 -2.97
CA LEU A 166 -8.85 -0.83 -2.18
C LEU A 166 -8.57 -0.57 -0.70
N GLU A 167 -9.60 -0.45 0.12
CA GLU A 167 -9.47 -0.45 1.56
C GLU A 167 -9.51 -1.88 2.08
N ILE A 168 -8.47 -2.29 2.83
CA ILE A 168 -8.44 -3.59 3.50
C ILE A 168 -8.54 -3.37 5.00
N ARG A 169 -9.61 -3.87 5.61
CA ARG A 169 -9.83 -3.81 7.06
C ARG A 169 -9.06 -4.93 7.74
N ILE A 170 -8.13 -4.56 8.60
CA ILE A 170 -7.23 -5.47 9.30
C ILE A 170 -7.26 -5.23 10.80
N LYS A 171 -6.78 -6.19 11.58
CA LYS A 171 -6.61 -6.02 13.02
C LYS A 171 -5.36 -5.19 13.34
N LYS A 172 -5.40 -4.49 14.47
CA LYS A 172 -4.28 -3.78 15.06
C LYS A 172 -3.16 -4.76 15.48
N GLY A 173 -1.90 -4.29 15.40
CA GLY A 173 -0.74 -4.98 15.89
C GLY A 173 0.12 -5.60 14.78
N ALA A 174 1.33 -6.01 15.17
CA ALA A 174 2.29 -6.76 14.37
C ALA A 174 2.86 -7.89 15.24
N ARG A 175 3.48 -8.89 14.64
CA ARG A 175 4.21 -9.90 15.41
C ARG A 175 5.44 -9.29 16.08
N GLU A 176 5.79 -9.77 17.26
CA GLU A 176 6.87 -9.21 18.10
C GLU A 176 8.25 -9.29 17.44
N ASN A 177 8.52 -10.40 16.74
CA ASN A 177 9.81 -10.65 16.10
C ASN A 177 9.91 -10.16 14.66
N LEU A 178 9.05 -9.21 14.24
CA LEU A 178 9.12 -8.60 12.91
C LEU A 178 10.44 -7.83 12.74
N GLY A 179 11.25 -8.28 11.78
CA GLY A 179 12.54 -7.69 11.46
C GLY A 179 12.46 -6.27 10.88
N ARG A 180 13.61 -5.75 10.52
CA ARG A 180 13.74 -4.47 9.79
C ARG A 180 14.45 -4.72 8.47
N PRO A 181 14.20 -3.90 7.44
CA PRO A 181 15.00 -3.92 6.23
C PRO A 181 16.50 -3.78 6.57
N THR A 182 17.31 -4.64 5.99
CA THR A 182 18.78 -4.63 6.16
C THR A 182 19.47 -3.65 5.22
N LEU A 183 18.73 -3.11 4.24
CA LEU A 183 19.21 -2.08 3.32
C LEU A 183 19.03 -0.70 3.92
N THR A 184 20.03 0.16 3.74
CA THR A 184 19.87 1.58 4.05
C THR A 184 18.87 2.22 3.06
N PRO A 185 18.24 3.35 3.43
CA PRO A 185 17.34 4.08 2.51
C PRO A 185 18.02 4.47 1.19
N VAL A 186 19.31 4.81 1.23
CA VAL A 186 20.10 5.14 0.02
C VAL A 186 20.25 3.93 -0.88
N GLN A 187 20.65 2.78 -0.32
CA GLN A 187 20.79 1.52 -1.08
C GLN A 187 19.45 1.06 -1.65
N ASN A 188 18.35 1.19 -0.90
CA ASN A 188 17.01 0.88 -1.41
C ASN A 188 16.66 1.78 -2.60
N LYS A 189 16.85 3.10 -2.47
CA LYS A 189 16.63 4.06 -3.56
C LYS A 189 17.46 3.73 -4.80
N GLU A 190 18.77 3.50 -4.66
CA GLU A 190 19.66 3.23 -5.79
C GLU A 190 19.28 1.93 -6.53
N ARG A 191 19.00 0.85 -5.77
CA ARG A 191 18.53 -0.42 -6.34
C ARG A 191 17.21 -0.24 -7.06
N PHE A 192 16.28 0.48 -6.46
CA PHE A 192 14.97 0.75 -7.03
C PHE A 192 15.08 1.61 -8.31
N MET A 193 15.89 2.67 -8.30
CA MET A 193 16.12 3.50 -9.48
C MET A 193 16.74 2.69 -10.63
N LYS A 194 17.69 1.79 -10.33
CA LYS A 194 18.26 0.88 -11.33
C LYS A 194 17.21 -0.06 -11.93
N PHE A 195 16.26 -0.55 -11.13
CA PHE A 195 15.15 -1.37 -11.61
C PHE A 195 14.14 -0.58 -12.47
N LEU A 196 13.98 0.72 -12.22
CA LEU A 196 13.14 1.60 -13.03
C LEU A 196 13.80 2.04 -14.35
N SER A 197 15.12 1.99 -14.43
CA SER A 197 15.84 2.34 -15.67
C SER A 197 15.51 1.32 -16.78
N PRO A 198 15.52 1.77 -18.06
CA PRO A 198 15.34 0.89 -19.21
C PRO A 198 16.37 -0.21 -19.26
#